data_680986d5a23efc218599448c53eac4de
#
_entry.id   680986d5a23efc218599448c53eac4de
#
_cell.length_a   1.000
_cell.length_b   1.000
_cell.length_c   1.000
_cell.angle_alpha   90.00
_cell.angle_beta   90.00
_cell.angle_gamma   90.00
#
_symmetry.space_group_name_H-M   'P 1'
#
loop_
_entity.id
_entity.type
_entity.pdbx_description
1 polymer ?
#
loop_
_entity_poly.entity_id
_entity_poly.type
_entity_poly.pdbx_seq_one_letter_code
_entity_poly.pdbx_strand_id
1 'polypeptide(L)'
;MTVGFDYWQVISHYPDYFRQLADMHREAGWKVVVISAVGDRTAGTVEADVRRLGISNEVEVHEVKFEHPREAPELKVAKCKELGVSVFYDDRDDVCRLLNANGIVAMRVTRQDGSTYDLGSERG
;
A
#
# COMPACT_ATOMS: atom_id res chain seq x y z
N MET A 1 10.23 12.87 5.80
CA MET A 1 8.97 12.16 6.04
C MET A 1 8.85 10.98 5.08
N THR A 2 8.04 10.01 5.42
CA THR A 2 7.86 8.81 4.61
C THR A 2 6.39 8.64 4.24
N VAL A 3 6.13 8.39 2.95
CA VAL A 3 4.81 8.07 2.43
C VAL A 3 4.79 6.63 1.94
N GLY A 4 3.68 5.93 2.16
CA GLY A 4 3.52 4.55 1.71
C GLY A 4 2.34 4.39 0.78
N PHE A 5 2.47 3.45 -0.16
CA PHE A 5 1.42 3.08 -1.09
C PHE A 5 1.15 1.58 -1.01
N ASP A 6 -0.13 1.20 -1.00
CA ASP A 6 -0.52 -0.17 -1.27
C ASP A 6 -0.29 -0.48 -2.76
N TYR A 7 -0.09 -1.75 -3.10
CA TYR A 7 0.06 -2.14 -4.50
C TYR A 7 -1.30 -2.44 -5.14
N TRP A 8 -2.02 -3.43 -4.59
CA TRP A 8 -3.26 -3.92 -5.21
C TRP A 8 -4.38 -2.90 -5.10
N GLN A 9 -5.06 -2.62 -6.21
CA GLN A 9 -6.13 -1.62 -6.31
C GLN A 9 -5.65 -0.16 -6.12
N VAL A 10 -4.40 0.07 -5.89
CA VAL A 10 -3.79 1.40 -5.76
C VAL A 10 -2.81 1.60 -6.91
N ILE A 11 -1.57 1.16 -6.77
CA ILE A 11 -0.60 1.27 -7.87
C ILE A 11 -1.05 0.46 -9.08
N SER A 12 -1.59 -0.74 -8.86
CA SER A 12 -1.94 -1.65 -9.96
C SER A 12 -3.05 -1.09 -10.86
N HIS A 13 -3.90 -0.23 -10.32
CA HIS A 13 -5.03 0.35 -11.07
C HIS A 13 -4.82 1.80 -11.48
N TYR A 14 -3.87 2.51 -10.85
CA TYR A 14 -3.54 3.90 -11.17
C TYR A 14 -2.03 4.08 -11.29
N PRO A 15 -1.36 3.27 -12.15
CA PRO A 15 0.11 3.24 -12.15
C PRO A 15 0.75 4.58 -12.53
N ASP A 16 0.18 5.29 -13.51
CA ASP A 16 0.76 6.56 -13.95
C ASP A 16 0.68 7.62 -12.86
N TYR A 17 -0.44 7.67 -12.17
CA TYR A 17 -0.61 8.64 -11.07
C TYR A 17 0.37 8.36 -9.94
N PHE A 18 0.46 7.11 -9.48
CA PHE A 18 1.32 6.79 -8.35
C PHE A 18 2.80 6.83 -8.71
N ARG A 19 3.17 6.55 -9.97
CA ARG A 19 4.54 6.78 -10.44
C ARG A 19 4.91 8.25 -10.31
N GLN A 20 4.05 9.15 -10.80
CA GLN A 20 4.29 10.59 -10.71
C GLN A 20 4.29 11.06 -9.27
N LEU A 21 3.35 10.57 -8.46
CA LEU A 21 3.26 10.94 -7.05
C LEU A 21 4.51 10.51 -6.28
N ALA A 22 5.03 9.32 -6.57
CA ALA A 22 6.27 8.84 -5.97
C ALA A 22 7.44 9.76 -6.32
N ASP A 23 7.56 10.14 -7.59
CA ASP A 23 8.63 11.04 -8.04
C ASP A 23 8.51 12.42 -7.38
N MET A 24 7.31 12.96 -7.28
CA MET A 24 7.07 14.25 -6.64
C MET A 24 7.46 14.23 -5.16
N HIS A 25 7.09 13.18 -4.44
CA HIS A 25 7.47 13.05 -3.03
C HIS A 25 8.98 12.93 -2.86
N ARG A 26 9.63 12.14 -3.71
CA ARG A 26 11.08 11.96 -3.64
C ARG A 26 11.82 13.27 -3.94
N GLU A 27 11.34 14.05 -4.93
CA GLU A 27 11.89 15.36 -5.23
C GLU A 27 11.74 16.33 -4.06
N ALA A 28 10.68 16.18 -3.28
CA ALA A 28 10.44 16.98 -2.08
C ALA A 28 11.22 16.48 -0.85
N GLY A 29 12.05 15.44 -1.01
CA GLY A 29 12.86 14.89 0.06
C GLY A 29 12.17 13.82 0.90
N TRP A 30 10.99 13.35 0.49
CA TRP A 30 10.30 12.27 1.20
C TRP A 30 10.88 10.91 0.78
N LYS A 31 10.88 9.98 1.72
CA LYS A 31 11.06 8.58 1.39
C LYS A 31 9.72 7.99 0.96
N VAL A 32 9.73 7.17 -0.10
CA VAL A 32 8.53 6.49 -0.60
C VAL A 32 8.73 4.99 -0.45
N VAL A 33 7.72 4.32 0.10
CA VAL A 33 7.74 2.86 0.27
C VAL A 33 6.43 2.27 -0.26
N VAL A 34 6.49 1.04 -0.70
CA VAL A 34 5.31 0.25 -1.04
C VAL A 34 5.17 -0.82 0.03
N ILE A 35 3.96 -0.97 0.57
CA ILE A 35 3.66 -2.04 1.54
C ILE A 35 2.43 -2.77 1.04
N SER A 36 2.59 -4.04 0.71
CA SER A 36 1.51 -4.87 0.20
C SER A 36 1.26 -6.06 1.10
N ALA A 37 0.00 -6.29 1.45
CA ALA A 37 -0.38 -7.51 2.16
C ALA A 37 -0.53 -8.64 1.15
N VAL A 38 0.11 -9.76 1.40
CA VAL A 38 0.15 -10.89 0.46
C VAL A 38 -0.22 -12.19 1.15
N GLY A 39 -0.88 -13.06 0.39
CA GLY A 39 -1.10 -14.46 0.79
C GLY A 39 -0.12 -15.37 0.08
N ASP A 40 -0.38 -16.68 0.10
CA ASP A 40 0.51 -17.66 -0.50
C ASP A 40 0.70 -17.47 -2.01
N ARG A 41 -0.36 -17.05 -2.71
CA ARG A 41 -0.31 -16.91 -4.18
C ARG A 41 0.48 -15.71 -4.65
N THR A 42 0.50 -14.65 -3.85
CA THR A 42 1.09 -13.37 -4.24
C THR A 42 2.41 -13.08 -3.57
N ALA A 43 2.78 -13.85 -2.58
CA ALA A 43 4.06 -13.67 -1.88
C ALA A 43 5.23 -13.75 -2.87
N GLY A 44 6.13 -12.78 -2.77
CA GLY A 44 7.34 -12.72 -3.60
C GLY A 44 7.15 -12.11 -4.99
N THR A 45 5.93 -11.65 -5.33
CA THR A 45 5.66 -11.15 -6.69
C THR A 45 5.58 -9.64 -6.78
N VAL A 46 5.38 -8.94 -5.66
CA VAL A 46 5.00 -7.52 -5.67
C VAL A 46 6.12 -6.64 -6.22
N GLU A 47 7.35 -6.87 -5.84
CA GLU A 47 8.45 -6.02 -6.31
C GLU A 47 8.58 -6.03 -7.83
N ALA A 48 8.55 -7.20 -8.44
CA ALA A 48 8.63 -7.30 -9.91
C ALA A 48 7.46 -6.57 -10.58
N ASP A 49 6.27 -6.70 -10.02
CA ASP A 49 5.09 -6.04 -10.55
C ASP A 49 5.19 -4.52 -10.45
N VAL A 50 5.66 -4.02 -9.32
CA VAL A 50 5.87 -2.58 -9.09
C VAL A 50 6.88 -2.02 -10.09
N ARG A 51 8.01 -2.71 -10.31
CA ARG A 51 9.03 -2.27 -11.26
C ARG A 51 8.52 -2.29 -12.69
N ARG A 52 7.71 -3.29 -13.04
CA ARG A 52 7.12 -3.38 -14.37
C ARG A 52 6.22 -2.19 -14.68
N LEU A 53 5.59 -1.61 -13.68
CA LEU A 53 4.73 -0.43 -13.83
C LEU A 53 5.51 0.88 -13.82
N GLY A 54 6.84 0.84 -13.78
CA GLY A 54 7.68 2.02 -13.90
C GLY A 54 8.01 2.74 -12.61
N ILE A 55 7.70 2.15 -11.48
CA ILE A 55 8.09 2.72 -10.18
C ILE A 55 9.60 2.57 -9.99
N SER A 56 10.25 3.66 -9.58
CA SER A 56 11.70 3.73 -9.40
C SER A 56 12.24 2.63 -8.49
N ASN A 57 13.43 2.12 -8.82
CA ASN A 57 14.15 1.15 -7.98
C ASN A 57 14.53 1.73 -6.61
N GLU A 58 14.48 3.05 -6.45
CA GLU A 58 14.77 3.68 -5.16
C GLU A 58 13.59 3.63 -4.20
N VAL A 59 12.42 3.25 -4.68
CA VAL A 59 11.25 3.01 -3.82
C VAL A 59 11.35 1.60 -3.26
N GLU A 60 11.41 1.49 -1.93
CA GLU A 60 11.46 0.18 -1.27
C GLU A 60 10.11 -0.50 -1.37
N VAL A 61 10.11 -1.82 -1.59
CA VAL A 61 8.90 -2.63 -1.65
C VAL A 61 8.93 -3.64 -0.51
N HIS A 62 7.90 -3.62 0.31
CA HIS A 62 7.75 -4.51 1.46
C HIS A 62 6.48 -5.32 1.32
N GLU A 63 6.58 -6.62 1.60
CA GLU A 63 5.41 -7.49 1.69
C GLU A 63 5.16 -7.84 3.14
N VAL A 64 3.89 -7.85 3.55
CA VAL A 64 3.48 -8.38 4.85
C VAL A 64 2.58 -9.58 4.57
N LYS A 65 3.03 -10.75 5.00
CA LYS A 65 2.33 -11.99 4.68
C LYS A 65 1.27 -12.31 5.73
N PHE A 66 0.05 -12.54 5.25
CA PHE A 66 -1.07 -12.95 6.10
C PHE A 66 -1.44 -14.42 5.85
N GLU A 67 -2.03 -15.05 6.85
CA GLU A 67 -2.70 -16.33 6.72
C GLU A 67 -4.14 -16.13 6.24
N HIS A 68 -4.79 -15.04 6.70
CA HIS A 68 -6.12 -14.65 6.28
C HIS A 68 -6.16 -13.14 6.01
N PRO A 69 -6.87 -12.68 4.97
CA PRO A 69 -6.90 -11.25 4.61
C PRO A 69 -7.35 -10.31 5.73
N ARG A 70 -8.11 -10.78 6.71
CA ARG A 70 -8.53 -9.95 7.85
C ARG A 70 -7.35 -9.50 8.73
N GLU A 71 -6.18 -10.12 8.58
CA GLU A 71 -4.98 -9.74 9.32
C GLU A 71 -4.26 -8.54 8.72
N ALA A 72 -4.60 -8.18 7.48
CA ALA A 72 -3.89 -7.14 6.75
C ALA A 72 -3.87 -5.78 7.46
N PRO A 73 -4.95 -5.30 8.08
CA PRO A 73 -4.90 -4.00 8.76
C PRO A 73 -3.81 -3.93 9.84
N GLU A 74 -3.75 -4.90 10.73
CA GLU A 74 -2.76 -4.91 11.80
C GLU A 74 -1.33 -5.08 11.28
N LEU A 75 -1.15 -5.93 10.27
CA LEU A 75 0.16 -6.13 9.64
C LEU A 75 0.66 -4.87 8.97
N LYS A 76 -0.22 -4.15 8.28
CA LYS A 76 0.15 -2.90 7.62
C LYS A 76 0.46 -1.80 8.63
N VAL A 77 -0.31 -1.69 9.70
CA VAL A 77 -0.03 -0.73 10.77
C VAL A 77 1.34 -0.99 11.38
N ALA A 78 1.63 -2.24 11.70
CA ALA A 78 2.93 -2.61 12.29
C ALA A 78 4.09 -2.24 11.35
N LYS A 79 3.95 -2.54 10.05
CA LYS A 79 4.99 -2.22 9.07
C LYS A 79 5.13 -0.71 8.88
N CYS A 80 4.02 0.03 8.84
CA CYS A 80 4.07 1.48 8.75
C CYS A 80 4.78 2.10 9.95
N LYS A 81 4.52 1.60 11.16
CA LYS A 81 5.23 2.08 12.36
C LYS A 81 6.72 1.76 12.30
N GLU A 82 7.06 0.55 11.87
CA GLU A 82 8.46 0.14 11.72
C GLU A 82 9.22 1.06 10.77
N LEU A 83 8.59 1.45 9.67
CA LEU A 83 9.21 2.27 8.62
C LEU A 83 9.03 3.77 8.82
N GLY A 84 8.31 4.20 9.85
CA GLY A 84 8.08 5.61 10.12
C GLY A 84 7.16 6.28 9.10
N VAL A 85 6.20 5.56 8.54
CA VAL A 85 5.27 6.09 7.54
C VAL A 85 4.33 7.10 8.19
N SER A 86 4.22 8.29 7.59
CA SER A 86 3.34 9.37 8.06
C SER A 86 2.01 9.38 7.33
N VAL A 87 2.01 9.01 6.05
CA VAL A 87 0.82 9.00 5.17
C VAL A 87 0.82 7.70 4.40
N PHE A 88 -0.32 7.04 4.32
CA PHE A 88 -0.44 5.79 3.57
C PHE A 88 -1.69 5.79 2.69
N TYR A 89 -1.53 5.33 1.44
CA TYR A 89 -2.60 5.23 0.46
C TYR A 89 -3.05 3.77 0.36
N ASP A 90 -4.32 3.51 0.66
CA ASP A 90 -4.89 2.15 0.61
C ASP A 90 -6.34 2.21 0.12
N ASP A 91 -6.82 1.13 -0.48
CA ASP A 91 -8.18 1.05 -0.99
C ASP A 91 -9.16 0.45 0.04
N ARG A 92 -8.63 -0.19 1.08
CA ARG A 92 -9.46 -0.88 2.07
C ARG A 92 -9.83 0.05 3.21
N ASP A 93 -11.13 0.12 3.47
CA ASP A 93 -11.67 0.96 4.54
C ASP A 93 -11.17 0.53 5.93
N ASP A 94 -11.12 -0.79 6.18
CA ASP A 94 -10.65 -1.31 7.47
C ASP A 94 -9.18 -0.98 7.73
N VAL A 95 -8.35 -1.03 6.70
CA VAL A 95 -6.94 -0.63 6.80
C VAL A 95 -6.83 0.85 7.12
N CYS A 96 -7.53 1.69 6.36
CA CYS A 96 -7.48 3.14 6.54
C CYS A 96 -7.96 3.56 7.94
N ARG A 97 -9.01 2.94 8.45
CA ARG A 97 -9.51 3.26 9.79
C ARG A 97 -8.51 2.90 10.86
N LEU A 98 -7.86 1.73 10.75
CA LEU A 98 -6.88 1.32 11.75
C LEU A 98 -5.62 2.18 11.69
N LEU A 99 -5.17 2.56 10.50
CA LEU A 99 -4.06 3.50 10.34
C LEU A 99 -4.34 4.82 11.04
N ASN A 100 -5.51 5.41 10.79
CA ASN A 100 -5.91 6.66 11.42
C ASN A 100 -5.96 6.53 12.94
N ALA A 101 -6.47 5.41 13.45
CA ALA A 101 -6.53 5.15 14.89
C ALA A 101 -5.13 5.07 15.51
N ASN A 102 -4.11 4.83 14.71
CA ASN A 102 -2.71 4.74 15.13
C ASN A 102 -1.88 5.97 14.76
N GLY A 103 -2.54 7.08 14.43
CA GLY A 103 -1.86 8.35 14.16
C GLY A 103 -1.21 8.46 12.78
N ILE A 104 -1.53 7.57 11.86
CA ILE A 104 -1.03 7.60 10.49
C ILE A 104 -2.15 8.14 9.60
N VAL A 105 -1.84 9.17 8.79
CA VAL A 105 -2.80 9.72 7.86
C VAL A 105 -3.09 8.69 6.77
N ALA A 106 -4.33 8.26 6.65
CA ALA A 106 -4.73 7.32 5.61
C ALA A 106 -5.49 8.06 4.51
N MET A 107 -5.03 7.86 3.28
CA MET A 107 -5.69 8.38 2.09
C MET A 107 -6.35 7.20 1.39
N ARG A 108 -7.68 7.17 1.42
CA ARG A 108 -8.40 6.06 0.82
C ARG A 108 -8.50 6.24 -0.68
N VAL A 109 -8.08 5.23 -1.43
CA VAL A 109 -8.13 5.20 -2.89
C VAL A 109 -9.40 4.46 -3.31
N THR A 110 -10.25 5.11 -4.08
CA THR A 110 -11.47 4.50 -4.58
C THR A 110 -11.14 3.46 -5.64
N ARG A 111 -11.71 2.28 -5.52
CA ARG A 111 -11.55 1.24 -6.54
C ARG A 111 -12.22 1.67 -7.84
N GLN A 112 -11.68 1.24 -8.98
CA GLN A 112 -12.18 1.63 -10.30
C GLN A 112 -13.63 1.21 -10.52
N ASP A 113 -14.05 0.08 -9.95
CA ASP A 113 -15.42 -0.41 -10.06
C ASP A 113 -16.37 0.21 -9.02
N GLY A 114 -15.86 1.10 -8.17
CA GLY A 114 -16.65 1.75 -7.13
C GLY A 114 -16.94 0.88 -5.92
N SER A 115 -16.47 -0.37 -5.90
CA SER A 115 -16.74 -1.25 -4.76
C SER A 115 -15.91 -0.86 -3.55
N THR A 116 -16.36 -1.29 -2.37
CA THR A 116 -15.56 -1.23 -1.14
C THR A 116 -15.08 -2.63 -0.82
N TYR A 117 -13.92 -2.71 -0.14
CA TYR A 117 -13.44 -4.02 0.31
C TYR A 117 -14.37 -4.58 1.37
N ASP A 118 -14.72 -5.84 1.20
CA ASP A 118 -15.54 -6.61 2.12
C ASP A 118 -14.66 -7.74 2.66
N LEU A 119 -14.72 -8.00 3.97
CA LEU A 119 -13.98 -9.10 4.59
C LEU A 119 -14.38 -10.47 4.04
N GLY A 120 -15.54 -10.59 3.38
CA GLY A 120 -15.93 -11.80 2.67
C GLY A 120 -15.20 -12.01 1.34
N SER A 121 -14.48 -10.98 0.87
CA SER A 121 -13.72 -11.06 -0.36
C SER A 121 -12.39 -11.75 -0.12
N GLU A 122 -11.94 -12.56 -1.08
CA GLU A 122 -10.65 -13.22 -1.05
C GLU A 122 -9.48 -12.30 -1.41
N ARG A 123 -9.74 -11.06 -1.77
CA ARG A 123 -8.69 -10.13 -2.17
C ARG A 123 -8.06 -9.44 -0.97
N GLY A 124 -6.76 -9.43 -0.96
CA GLY A 124 -6.00 -8.77 0.07
C GLY A 124 -5.72 -7.33 -0.18
#